data_f23cab00060d693273f0624ae679a14d
#
_entry.id   f23cab00060d693273f0624ae679a14d
#
_cell.length_a   1.000
_cell.length_b   1.000
_cell.length_c   1.000
_cell.angle_alpha   90.00
_cell.angle_beta   90.00
_cell.angle_gamma   90.00
#
_symmetry.space_group_name_H-M   'P 1'
#
loop_
_entity.id
_entity.type
_entity.pdbx_description
1 polymer ?
#
loop_
_entity_poly.entity_id
_entity_poly.type
_entity_poly.pdbx_seq_one_letter_code
_entity_poly.pdbx_strand_id
1 'polypeptide(L)'
;MDFTDVSLTAPRVLRAVAVRGTSTAAAASLGCTRSAVSRRIAALERAAGAELLERRRDGVRLTAAGRVVMRRATVVLDEIDATARESSGLPGQAGTVRLGWFPGAGAALLPRALTALRRTGPGLRGVGREGGTPALVRALRAGSLDLAPLASAPPFRPPDAESPPLVVRPLTERALCLAVPVGHPPARGDFVDVADLRGQRWIAGSSSGEDRLTGVWPGLDERPEIAHTARDWLAKLHLVAAGCGLTTVPAALAAAPSGLRVLPVRGGPQEQRRVLLARLPHPPADPVTRVAAALRAAALDADAPAPPPS
;
A
#
# COMPACT_ATOMS: atom_id res chain seq x y z
N MET A 1 -7.56 21.98 -27.78
CA MET A 1 -6.51 21.33 -26.95
C MET A 1 -5.21 21.45 -27.68
N ASP A 2 -4.26 22.15 -27.12
CA ASP A 2 -2.91 22.29 -27.69
C ASP A 2 -1.89 22.12 -26.56
N PHE A 3 -1.04 21.12 -26.68
CA PHE A 3 -0.01 20.77 -25.73
C PHE A 3 1.41 21.14 -26.21
N THR A 4 1.52 21.82 -27.35
CA THR A 4 2.81 22.11 -28.03
C THR A 4 3.76 22.88 -27.13
N ASP A 5 3.25 23.85 -26.37
CA ASP A 5 4.04 24.72 -25.46
C ASP A 5 4.06 24.24 -24.01
N VAL A 6 3.56 23.03 -23.73
CA VAL A 6 3.53 22.50 -22.37
C VAL A 6 4.87 21.91 -22.00
N SER A 7 5.54 22.54 -21.03
CA SER A 7 6.77 22.01 -20.46
C SER A 7 6.55 20.65 -19.81
N LEU A 8 7.48 19.70 -20.02
CA LEU A 8 7.49 18.38 -19.38
C LEU A 8 7.49 18.43 -17.85
N THR A 9 7.81 19.57 -17.27
CA THR A 9 7.65 19.79 -15.82
C THR A 9 6.21 19.90 -15.39
N ALA A 10 5.28 20.33 -16.24
CA ALA A 10 3.87 20.46 -15.86
C ALA A 10 3.19 19.10 -15.60
N PRO A 11 3.33 18.06 -16.43
CA PRO A 11 2.87 16.72 -16.10
C PRO A 11 3.52 16.13 -14.86
N ARG A 12 4.82 16.36 -14.63
CA ARG A 12 5.50 15.94 -13.39
C ARG A 12 4.89 16.59 -12.15
N VAL A 13 4.54 17.88 -12.24
CA VAL A 13 3.85 18.61 -11.17
C VAL A 13 2.44 18.05 -10.95
N LEU A 14 1.67 17.81 -12.01
CA LEU A 14 0.34 17.19 -11.90
C LEU A 14 0.41 15.82 -11.18
N ARG A 15 1.38 14.99 -11.55
CA ARG A 15 1.65 13.70 -10.90
C ARG A 15 1.98 13.88 -9.41
N ALA A 16 2.83 14.84 -9.06
CA ALA A 16 3.19 15.09 -7.67
C ALA A 16 1.98 15.55 -6.85
N VAL A 17 1.13 16.44 -7.37
CA VAL A 17 -0.10 16.89 -6.68
C VAL A 17 -1.08 15.73 -6.50
N ALA A 18 -1.30 14.93 -7.55
CA ALA A 18 -2.19 13.79 -7.48
C ALA A 18 -1.75 12.72 -6.47
N VAL A 19 -0.43 12.47 -6.38
CA VAL A 19 0.16 11.50 -5.43
C VAL A 19 0.14 12.02 -4.00
N ARG A 20 0.49 13.31 -3.79
CA ARG A 20 0.63 13.92 -2.46
C ARG A 20 -0.70 14.41 -1.88
N GLY A 21 -1.72 14.57 -2.71
CA GLY A 21 -3.05 15.03 -2.31
C GLY A 21 -3.14 16.53 -2.02
N THR A 22 -2.03 17.28 -2.01
CA THR A 22 -2.02 18.74 -1.81
C THR A 22 -0.93 19.43 -2.62
N SER A 23 -1.19 20.67 -3.06
CA SER A 23 -0.19 21.48 -3.77
C SER A 23 1.01 21.82 -2.88
N THR A 24 0.81 21.98 -1.57
CA THR A 24 1.89 22.27 -0.62
C THR A 24 2.86 21.08 -0.48
N ALA A 25 2.33 19.86 -0.30
CA ALA A 25 3.16 18.67 -0.20
C ALA A 25 3.86 18.34 -1.53
N ALA A 26 3.20 18.61 -2.67
CA ALA A 26 3.83 18.49 -3.99
C ALA A 26 4.98 19.49 -4.17
N ALA A 27 4.79 20.76 -3.79
CA ALA A 27 5.80 21.80 -3.86
C ALA A 27 7.05 21.42 -3.04
N ALA A 28 6.86 20.98 -1.80
CA ALA A 28 7.95 20.50 -0.95
C ALA A 28 8.71 19.32 -1.58
N SER A 29 7.99 18.35 -2.18
CA SER A 29 8.61 17.17 -2.80
C SER A 29 9.36 17.47 -4.10
N LEU A 30 9.06 18.58 -4.75
CA LEU A 30 9.68 19.01 -6.01
C LEU A 30 10.72 20.12 -5.82
N GLY A 31 10.97 20.56 -4.58
CA GLY A 31 11.90 21.67 -4.28
C GLY A 31 11.47 22.99 -4.92
N CYS A 32 10.15 23.24 -5.02
CA CYS A 32 9.65 24.47 -5.65
C CYS A 32 8.56 25.14 -4.78
N THR A 33 8.14 26.35 -5.17
CA THR A 33 7.11 27.11 -4.44
C THR A 33 5.70 26.61 -4.81
N ARG A 34 4.75 26.78 -3.90
CA ARG A 34 3.32 26.50 -4.17
C ARG A 34 2.79 27.31 -5.36
N SER A 35 3.23 28.55 -5.53
CA SER A 35 2.85 29.39 -6.67
C SER A 35 3.37 28.83 -8.00
N ALA A 36 4.57 28.26 -8.02
CA ALA A 36 5.10 27.58 -9.19
C ALA A 36 4.29 26.31 -9.56
N VAL A 37 3.88 25.53 -8.56
CA VAL A 37 2.96 24.41 -8.75
C VAL A 37 1.66 24.87 -9.36
N SER A 38 0.99 25.88 -8.77
CA SER A 38 -0.29 26.40 -9.26
C SER A 38 -0.21 26.92 -10.70
N ARG A 39 0.85 27.68 -11.03
CA ARG A 39 1.06 28.18 -12.41
C ARG A 39 1.22 27.07 -13.44
N ARG A 40 1.97 25.99 -13.10
CA ARG A 40 2.19 24.85 -14.02
C ARG A 40 0.93 24.03 -14.21
N ILE A 41 0.13 23.85 -13.16
CA ILE A 41 -1.19 23.20 -13.27
C ILE A 41 -2.11 24.04 -14.16
N ALA A 42 -2.25 25.34 -13.91
CA ALA A 42 -3.09 26.22 -14.72
C ALA A 42 -2.67 26.28 -16.20
N ALA A 43 -1.37 26.20 -16.49
CA ALA A 43 -0.87 26.09 -17.87
C ALA A 43 -1.31 24.76 -18.53
N LEU A 44 -1.23 23.65 -17.79
CA LEU A 44 -1.65 22.35 -18.29
C LEU A 44 -3.16 22.26 -18.48
N GLU A 45 -3.95 22.85 -17.58
CA GLU A 45 -5.42 22.92 -17.68
C GLU A 45 -5.87 23.77 -18.86
N ARG A 46 -5.20 24.89 -19.11
CA ARG A 46 -5.46 25.71 -20.32
C ARG A 46 -5.17 24.93 -21.61
N ALA A 47 -4.04 24.23 -21.67
CA ALA A 47 -3.72 23.37 -22.81
C ALA A 47 -4.70 22.23 -23.00
N ALA A 48 -5.18 21.64 -21.93
CA ALA A 48 -6.17 20.57 -21.93
C ALA A 48 -7.60 21.07 -22.22
N GLY A 49 -7.86 22.36 -22.04
CA GLY A 49 -9.22 22.93 -22.15
C GLY A 49 -10.19 22.42 -21.09
N ALA A 50 -9.66 21.94 -19.95
CA ALA A 50 -10.48 21.37 -18.88
C ALA A 50 -9.72 21.46 -17.54
N GLU A 51 -10.48 21.51 -16.44
CA GLU A 51 -9.92 21.32 -15.11
C GLU A 51 -9.40 19.88 -14.94
N LEU A 52 -8.17 19.73 -14.47
CA LEU A 52 -7.52 18.44 -14.29
C LEU A 52 -7.54 18.00 -12.82
N LEU A 53 -7.76 18.94 -11.90
CA LEU A 53 -7.80 18.73 -10.47
C LEU A 53 -9.10 19.24 -9.88
N GLU A 54 -9.69 18.49 -8.96
CA GLU A 54 -10.82 18.91 -8.14
C GLU A 54 -10.44 18.96 -6.67
N ARG A 55 -10.97 19.95 -5.94
CA ARG A 55 -10.78 20.08 -4.49
C ARG A 55 -11.83 19.22 -3.78
N ARG A 56 -11.39 18.47 -2.80
CA ARG A 56 -12.22 17.69 -1.90
C ARG A 56 -11.90 18.04 -0.45
N ARG A 57 -12.74 17.64 0.50
CA ARG A 57 -12.50 17.84 1.94
C ARG A 57 -11.21 17.18 2.41
N ASP A 58 -10.85 16.05 1.80
CA ASP A 58 -9.67 15.23 2.09
C ASP A 58 -8.45 15.56 1.19
N GLY A 59 -8.49 16.66 0.43
CA GLY A 59 -7.37 17.10 -0.41
C GLY A 59 -7.75 17.36 -1.87
N VAL A 60 -6.83 17.06 -2.78
CA VAL A 60 -6.96 17.28 -4.22
C VAL A 60 -6.99 15.94 -4.95
N ARG A 61 -7.91 15.77 -5.91
CA ARG A 61 -8.03 14.58 -6.76
C ARG A 61 -8.02 14.95 -8.24
N LEU A 62 -7.67 13.97 -9.08
CA LEU A 62 -7.78 14.11 -10.53
C LEU A 62 -9.26 14.06 -10.98
N THR A 63 -9.65 14.99 -11.86
CA THR A 63 -10.92 14.91 -12.60
C THR A 63 -10.88 13.76 -13.62
N ALA A 64 -11.98 13.53 -14.33
CA ALA A 64 -12.00 12.58 -15.46
C ALA A 64 -10.99 12.99 -16.55
N ALA A 65 -10.93 14.27 -16.90
CA ALA A 65 -9.95 14.82 -17.83
C ALA A 65 -8.52 14.69 -17.28
N GLY A 66 -8.33 14.99 -15.98
CA GLY A 66 -7.05 14.85 -15.30
C GLY A 66 -6.51 13.41 -15.35
N ARG A 67 -7.37 12.40 -15.19
CA ARG A 67 -6.97 10.99 -15.34
C ARG A 67 -6.52 10.63 -16.75
N VAL A 68 -7.20 11.15 -17.77
CA VAL A 68 -6.81 10.94 -19.18
C VAL A 68 -5.45 11.57 -19.45
N VAL A 69 -5.28 12.84 -19.11
CA VAL A 69 -4.03 13.58 -19.30
C VAL A 69 -2.90 12.90 -18.54
N MET A 70 -3.12 12.53 -17.27
CA MET A 70 -2.12 11.88 -16.44
C MET A 70 -1.66 10.53 -17.02
N ARG A 71 -2.58 9.69 -17.47
CA ARG A 71 -2.25 8.40 -18.08
C ARG A 71 -1.35 8.56 -19.31
N ARG A 72 -1.66 9.51 -20.20
CA ARG A 72 -0.85 9.77 -21.38
C ARG A 72 0.49 10.43 -21.04
N ALA A 73 0.47 11.39 -20.14
CA ALA A 73 1.67 12.05 -19.64
C ALA A 73 2.65 11.09 -18.95
N THR A 74 2.13 10.08 -18.25
CA THR A 74 2.95 9.04 -17.62
C THR A 74 3.75 8.27 -18.68
N VAL A 75 3.11 7.87 -19.79
CA VAL A 75 3.81 7.17 -20.89
C VAL A 75 4.93 8.04 -21.47
N VAL A 76 4.66 9.33 -21.72
CA VAL A 76 5.67 10.26 -22.25
C VAL A 76 6.83 10.45 -21.27
N LEU A 77 6.54 10.63 -19.98
CA LEU A 77 7.57 10.80 -18.95
C LEU A 77 8.42 9.53 -18.79
N ASP A 78 7.81 8.36 -18.85
CA ASP A 78 8.51 7.08 -18.75
C ASP A 78 9.43 6.84 -19.96
N GLU A 79 9.01 7.25 -21.16
CA GLU A 79 9.81 7.18 -22.38
C GLU A 79 11.02 8.12 -22.32
N ILE A 80 10.84 9.33 -21.81
CA ILE A 80 11.95 10.26 -21.60
C ILE A 80 12.94 9.73 -20.57
N ASP A 81 12.42 9.17 -19.46
CA ASP A 81 13.26 8.55 -18.43
C ASP A 81 13.98 7.30 -18.99
N ALA A 82 13.37 6.54 -19.93
CA ALA A 82 14.01 5.44 -20.65
C ALA A 82 15.13 5.95 -21.57
N THR A 83 14.85 6.95 -22.38
CA THR A 83 15.85 7.59 -23.28
C THR A 83 17.06 8.12 -22.51
N ALA A 84 16.82 8.77 -21.36
CA ALA A 84 17.90 9.27 -20.50
C ALA A 84 18.78 8.12 -19.97
N ARG A 85 18.20 6.96 -19.67
CA ARG A 85 18.95 5.76 -19.22
C ARG A 85 19.76 5.15 -20.36
N GLU A 86 19.17 5.00 -21.54
CA GLU A 86 19.87 4.45 -22.71
C GLU A 86 21.05 5.33 -23.12
N SER A 87 20.86 6.65 -23.15
CA SER A 87 21.92 7.61 -23.49
C SER A 87 23.04 7.65 -22.45
N SER A 88 22.79 7.20 -21.23
CA SER A 88 23.79 7.11 -20.15
C SER A 88 24.63 5.81 -20.22
N GLY A 89 24.47 4.97 -21.26
CA GLY A 89 25.19 3.70 -21.42
C GLY A 89 24.86 2.64 -20.36
N LEU A 90 23.80 2.87 -19.57
CA LEU A 90 23.31 1.88 -18.62
C LEU A 90 22.60 0.75 -19.40
N PRO A 91 22.87 -0.54 -19.10
CA PRO A 91 22.23 -1.65 -19.78
C PRO A 91 20.71 -1.44 -19.80
N GLY A 92 20.12 -1.52 -20.98
CA GLY A 92 18.67 -1.43 -21.17
C GLY A 92 17.98 -2.42 -20.24
N GLN A 93 17.31 -1.91 -19.21
CA GLN A 93 16.65 -2.79 -18.27
C GLN A 93 15.34 -3.23 -18.88
N ALA A 94 15.21 -4.53 -19.08
CA ALA A 94 14.07 -5.19 -19.70
C ALA A 94 12.71 -4.95 -19.03
N GLY A 95 12.60 -3.96 -18.21
CA GLY A 95 11.38 -3.42 -17.60
C GLY A 95 11.53 -3.03 -16.14
N THR A 96 11.21 -1.78 -15.85
CA THR A 96 11.02 -1.31 -14.47
C THR A 96 9.55 -1.33 -14.15
N VAL A 97 9.16 -2.01 -13.06
CA VAL A 97 7.79 -2.03 -12.53
C VAL A 97 7.74 -1.24 -11.23
N ARG A 98 6.85 -0.26 -11.18
CA ARG A 98 6.65 0.60 -10.00
C ARG A 98 5.64 -0.05 -9.07
N LEU A 99 6.11 -0.45 -7.90
CA LEU A 99 5.34 -1.19 -6.91
C LEU A 99 4.95 -0.32 -5.72
N GLY A 100 3.71 -0.43 -5.27
CA GLY A 100 3.30 0.03 -3.95
C GLY A 100 3.11 -1.16 -3.02
N TRP A 101 3.28 -0.98 -1.71
CA TRP A 101 2.95 -1.99 -0.72
C TRP A 101 2.61 -1.37 0.63
N PHE A 102 1.81 -2.05 1.43
CA PHE A 102 1.63 -1.73 2.84
C PHE A 102 2.62 -2.55 3.70
N PRO A 103 2.92 -2.14 4.95
CA PRO A 103 3.96 -2.77 5.78
C PRO A 103 3.91 -4.29 5.81
N GLY A 104 2.74 -4.88 6.03
CA GLY A 104 2.58 -6.34 6.09
C GLY A 104 2.93 -7.06 4.79
N ALA A 105 2.59 -6.50 3.63
CA ALA A 105 2.97 -7.06 2.32
C ALA A 105 4.47 -6.86 2.06
N GLY A 106 5.03 -5.73 2.52
CA GLY A 106 6.47 -5.45 2.43
C GLY A 106 7.31 -6.43 3.22
N ALA A 107 6.85 -6.85 4.39
CA ALA A 107 7.57 -7.79 5.24
C ALA A 107 7.48 -9.25 4.76
N ALA A 108 6.34 -9.70 4.26
CA ALA A 108 6.09 -11.11 3.97
C ALA A 108 6.10 -11.46 2.47
N LEU A 109 5.40 -10.68 1.65
CA LEU A 109 5.11 -11.02 0.26
C LEU A 109 6.18 -10.51 -0.72
N LEU A 110 6.55 -9.25 -0.58
CA LEU A 110 7.42 -8.56 -1.52
C LEU A 110 8.84 -9.16 -1.61
N PRO A 111 9.52 -9.48 -0.49
CA PRO A 111 10.87 -10.08 -0.55
C PRO A 111 10.88 -11.42 -1.29
N ARG A 112 9.89 -12.28 -1.07
CA ARG A 112 9.74 -13.57 -1.75
C ARG A 112 9.55 -13.38 -3.26
N ALA A 113 8.61 -12.50 -3.65
CA ALA A 113 8.35 -12.21 -5.05
C ALA A 113 9.58 -11.62 -5.77
N LEU A 114 10.29 -10.67 -5.16
CA LEU A 114 11.49 -10.07 -5.72
C LEU A 114 12.65 -11.08 -5.81
N THR A 115 12.79 -11.97 -4.84
CA THR A 115 13.79 -13.05 -4.89
C THR A 115 13.50 -14.03 -6.03
N ALA A 116 12.24 -14.43 -6.22
CA ALA A 116 11.85 -15.26 -7.36
C ALA A 116 12.12 -14.56 -8.70
N LEU A 117 11.78 -13.28 -8.81
CA LEU A 117 12.02 -12.49 -10.02
C LEU A 117 13.49 -12.34 -10.39
N ARG A 118 14.41 -12.23 -9.42
CA ARG A 118 15.86 -12.20 -9.69
C ARG A 118 16.35 -13.45 -10.42
N ARG A 119 15.75 -14.60 -10.13
CA ARG A 119 16.10 -15.88 -10.75
C ARG A 119 15.46 -16.06 -12.12
N THR A 120 14.21 -15.65 -12.30
CA THR A 120 13.41 -15.91 -13.50
C THR A 120 13.42 -14.77 -14.51
N GLY A 121 13.89 -13.58 -14.12
CA GLY A 121 13.89 -12.38 -14.96
C GLY A 121 14.92 -11.36 -14.49
N PRO A 122 16.23 -11.65 -14.66
CA PRO A 122 17.32 -10.82 -14.12
C PRO A 122 17.32 -9.37 -14.63
N GLY A 123 16.67 -9.10 -15.76
CA GLY A 123 16.49 -7.75 -16.30
C GLY A 123 15.30 -6.97 -15.75
N LEU A 124 14.43 -7.61 -14.93
CA LEU A 124 13.29 -6.93 -14.33
C LEU A 124 13.68 -6.26 -13.01
N ARG A 125 13.33 -4.98 -12.88
CA ARG A 125 13.51 -4.22 -11.64
C ARG A 125 12.16 -3.83 -11.05
N GLY A 126 11.91 -4.24 -9.82
CA GLY A 126 10.85 -3.70 -8.99
C GLY A 126 11.37 -2.50 -8.20
N VAL A 127 10.83 -1.32 -8.44
CA VAL A 127 11.09 -0.12 -7.65
C VAL A 127 9.79 0.35 -7.03
N GLY A 128 9.86 0.88 -5.80
CA GLY A 128 8.60 1.31 -5.26
C GLY A 128 8.67 1.85 -3.83
N ARG A 129 7.51 1.94 -3.21
CA ARG A 129 7.37 2.60 -1.91
C ARG A 129 6.28 1.99 -1.06
N GLU A 130 6.44 2.15 0.23
CA GLU A 130 5.44 1.82 1.22
C GLU A 130 4.38 2.91 1.35
N GLY A 131 3.15 2.51 1.67
CA GLY A 131 2.05 3.41 1.96
C GLY A 131 0.78 2.68 2.43
N GLY A 132 -0.13 3.41 3.05
CA GLY A 132 -1.47 2.89 3.35
C GLY A 132 -2.33 2.77 2.09
N THR A 133 -3.39 1.96 2.15
CA THR A 133 -4.32 1.73 1.02
C THR A 133 -4.78 3.01 0.32
N PRO A 134 -5.22 4.09 1.00
CA PRO A 134 -5.64 5.32 0.31
C PRO A 134 -4.51 6.00 -0.48
N ALA A 135 -3.29 5.98 0.04
CA ALA A 135 -2.13 6.57 -0.63
C ALA A 135 -1.70 5.74 -1.85
N LEU A 136 -1.77 4.40 -1.74
CA LEU A 136 -1.45 3.48 -2.84
C LEU A 136 -2.49 3.59 -3.96
N VAL A 137 -3.78 3.70 -3.63
CA VAL A 137 -4.86 3.92 -4.60
C VAL A 137 -4.64 5.24 -5.35
N ARG A 138 -4.37 6.34 -4.65
CA ARG A 138 -4.04 7.61 -5.31
C ARG A 138 -2.83 7.50 -6.24
N ALA A 139 -1.80 6.76 -5.82
CA ALA A 139 -0.59 6.57 -6.61
C ALA A 139 -0.82 5.71 -7.87
N LEU A 140 -1.66 4.66 -7.78
CA LEU A 140 -2.12 3.88 -8.94
C LEU A 140 -2.92 4.79 -9.90
N ARG A 141 -3.87 5.57 -9.38
CA ARG A 141 -4.68 6.50 -10.17
C ARG A 141 -3.85 7.57 -10.88
N ALA A 142 -2.81 8.04 -10.22
CA ALA A 142 -1.85 8.99 -10.79
C ALA A 142 -0.84 8.36 -11.75
N GLY A 143 -0.91 7.04 -12.00
CA GLY A 143 0.04 6.34 -12.87
C GLY A 143 1.47 6.36 -12.34
N SER A 144 1.68 6.64 -11.06
CA SER A 144 3.01 6.60 -10.41
C SER A 144 3.35 5.22 -9.85
N LEU A 145 2.38 4.32 -9.84
CA LEU A 145 2.52 2.90 -9.56
C LEU A 145 1.82 2.09 -10.65
N ASP A 146 2.38 0.94 -10.96
CA ASP A 146 1.84 -0.03 -11.91
C ASP A 146 1.02 -1.10 -11.21
N LEU A 147 1.49 -1.52 -10.02
CA LEU A 147 0.88 -2.55 -9.18
C LEU A 147 0.96 -2.16 -7.69
N ALA A 148 -0.05 -2.55 -6.92
CA ALA A 148 0.00 -2.45 -5.47
C ALA A 148 -0.80 -3.55 -4.80
N PRO A 149 -0.21 -4.38 -3.91
CA PRO A 149 -0.92 -5.06 -2.86
C PRO A 149 -1.62 -4.06 -1.94
N LEU A 150 -2.93 -4.21 -1.76
CA LEU A 150 -3.78 -3.39 -0.90
C LEU A 150 -4.33 -4.25 0.24
N ALA A 151 -4.34 -3.70 1.45
CA ALA A 151 -5.02 -4.34 2.58
C ALA A 151 -6.52 -4.06 2.51
N SER A 152 -7.33 -5.08 2.77
CA SER A 152 -8.78 -4.99 2.85
C SER A 152 -9.30 -5.73 4.08
N ALA A 153 -10.31 -5.17 4.72
CA ALA A 153 -10.96 -5.70 5.91
C ALA A 153 -12.49 -5.66 5.74
N PRO A 154 -13.25 -6.48 6.48
CA PRO A 154 -14.71 -6.38 6.45
C PRO A 154 -15.21 -4.95 6.67
N PRO A 155 -16.25 -4.52 5.96
CA PRO A 155 -17.13 -5.26 5.04
C PRO A 155 -16.60 -5.40 3.61
N PHE A 156 -15.29 -5.40 3.35
CA PHE A 156 -14.63 -5.62 2.06
C PHE A 156 -15.12 -4.69 0.94
N ARG A 157 -15.22 -3.42 1.25
CA ARG A 157 -15.60 -2.40 0.26
C ARG A 157 -14.55 -2.28 -0.86
N PRO A 158 -14.95 -1.87 -2.07
CA PRO A 158 -14.00 -1.54 -3.12
C PRO A 158 -12.94 -0.56 -2.62
N PRO A 159 -11.67 -0.70 -3.06
CA PRO A 159 -10.59 0.16 -2.58
C PRO A 159 -10.75 1.63 -2.99
N ASP A 160 -11.58 1.90 -3.98
CA ASP A 160 -11.99 3.26 -4.38
C ASP A 160 -13.39 3.26 -5.00
N ALA A 161 -13.96 4.46 -5.17
CA ALA A 161 -15.26 4.70 -5.81
C ALA A 161 -15.10 5.38 -7.18
N GLU A 162 -13.88 5.45 -7.76
CA GLU A 162 -13.64 6.13 -9.03
C GLU A 162 -13.93 5.23 -10.24
N SER A 163 -14.41 5.84 -11.35
CA SER A 163 -14.65 5.17 -12.63
C SER A 163 -13.55 5.51 -13.65
N PRO A 164 -13.07 4.54 -14.44
CA PRO A 164 -13.33 3.10 -14.35
C PRO A 164 -12.68 2.51 -13.07
N PRO A 165 -13.29 1.46 -12.48
CA PRO A 165 -12.75 0.88 -11.24
C PRO A 165 -11.35 0.30 -11.44
N LEU A 166 -10.56 0.22 -10.37
CA LEU A 166 -9.29 -0.54 -10.40
C LEU A 166 -9.58 -2.01 -10.69
N VAL A 167 -8.72 -2.64 -11.46
CA VAL A 167 -8.69 -4.10 -11.55
C VAL A 167 -8.06 -4.63 -10.28
N VAL A 168 -8.84 -5.35 -9.47
CA VAL A 168 -8.38 -5.99 -8.23
C VAL A 168 -8.48 -7.50 -8.36
N ARG A 169 -7.47 -8.20 -7.82
CA ARG A 169 -7.43 -9.66 -7.74
C ARG A 169 -7.05 -10.05 -6.32
N PRO A 170 -7.74 -11.02 -5.70
CA PRO A 170 -7.32 -11.52 -4.40
C PRO A 170 -5.95 -12.19 -4.51
N LEU A 171 -5.08 -11.94 -3.53
CA LEU A 171 -3.81 -12.63 -3.35
C LEU A 171 -3.90 -13.62 -2.18
N THR A 172 -4.32 -13.14 -1.01
CA THR A 172 -4.49 -13.98 0.18
C THR A 172 -5.71 -13.54 0.96
N GLU A 173 -6.27 -14.47 1.71
CA GLU A 173 -7.26 -14.21 2.76
C GLU A 173 -6.81 -14.92 4.03
N ARG A 174 -6.66 -14.18 5.12
CA ARG A 174 -6.08 -14.66 6.37
C ARG A 174 -6.91 -14.26 7.56
N ALA A 175 -6.99 -15.14 8.53
CA ALA A 175 -7.54 -14.80 9.84
C ALA A 175 -6.70 -13.71 10.51
N LEU A 176 -7.37 -12.83 11.22
CA LEU A 176 -6.73 -11.91 12.15
C LEU A 176 -6.39 -12.69 13.42
N CYS A 177 -5.16 -12.55 13.88
CA CYS A 177 -4.65 -13.13 15.11
C CYS A 177 -4.28 -12.03 16.10
N LEU A 178 -3.93 -12.46 17.29
CA LEU A 178 -3.48 -11.58 18.36
C LEU A 178 -2.00 -11.80 18.63
N ALA A 179 -1.22 -10.73 18.69
CA ALA A 179 0.13 -10.76 19.24
C ALA A 179 0.03 -10.47 20.75
N VAL A 180 0.55 -11.39 21.55
CA VAL A 180 0.54 -11.35 23.02
C VAL A 180 1.95 -11.54 23.56
N PRO A 181 2.34 -10.91 24.69
CA PRO A 181 3.65 -11.16 25.31
C PRO A 181 3.75 -12.61 25.79
N VAL A 182 4.92 -13.20 25.68
CA VAL A 182 5.21 -14.49 26.34
C VAL A 182 5.04 -14.32 27.85
N GLY A 183 4.25 -15.21 28.47
CA GLY A 183 3.95 -15.11 29.91
C GLY A 183 2.68 -14.32 30.25
N HIS A 184 2.06 -13.65 29.30
CA HIS A 184 0.73 -13.07 29.51
C HIS A 184 -0.31 -14.19 29.72
N PRO A 185 -1.31 -14.04 30.63
CA PRO A 185 -2.29 -15.09 30.86
C PRO A 185 -2.93 -15.67 29.60
N PRO A 186 -3.42 -14.90 28.64
CA PRO A 186 -3.89 -15.38 27.34
C PRO A 186 -2.84 -16.14 26.51
N ALA A 187 -1.54 -15.98 26.77
CA ALA A 187 -0.47 -16.68 26.01
C ALA A 187 -0.21 -18.11 26.47
N ARG A 188 -0.89 -18.61 27.50
CA ARG A 188 -0.67 -19.96 28.03
C ARG A 188 -1.24 -21.08 27.16
N GLY A 189 -2.28 -20.78 26.39
CA GLY A 189 -2.92 -21.73 25.46
C GLY A 189 -2.48 -21.56 24.03
N ASP A 190 -3.14 -22.31 23.12
CA ASP A 190 -2.91 -22.22 21.66
C ASP A 190 -3.91 -21.28 20.97
N PHE A 191 -4.78 -20.67 21.71
CA PHE A 191 -5.72 -19.64 21.25
C PHE A 191 -6.07 -18.69 22.41
N VAL A 192 -6.68 -17.57 22.06
CA VAL A 192 -7.24 -16.60 23.02
C VAL A 192 -8.76 -16.62 22.85
N ASP A 193 -9.52 -16.68 23.92
CA ASP A 193 -10.95 -16.47 23.86
C ASP A 193 -11.25 -14.98 23.74
N VAL A 194 -12.25 -14.59 22.93
CA VAL A 194 -12.64 -13.18 22.76
C VAL A 194 -13.06 -12.56 24.10
N ALA A 195 -13.61 -13.35 25.01
CA ALA A 195 -13.98 -12.90 26.37
C ALA A 195 -12.76 -12.46 27.19
N ASP A 196 -11.59 -13.05 26.98
CA ASP A 196 -10.35 -12.71 27.67
C ASP A 196 -9.73 -11.40 27.16
N LEU A 197 -10.28 -10.81 26.12
CA LEU A 197 -9.84 -9.52 25.56
C LEU A 197 -10.42 -8.32 26.31
N ARG A 198 -11.40 -8.53 27.17
CA ARG A 198 -11.99 -7.46 28.01
C ARG A 198 -10.97 -6.89 28.98
N GLY A 199 -10.97 -5.57 29.13
CA GLY A 199 -10.05 -4.88 30.03
C GLY A 199 -8.58 -4.92 29.61
N GLN A 200 -8.25 -5.48 28.44
CA GLN A 200 -6.88 -5.53 27.96
C GLN A 200 -6.42 -4.18 27.41
N ARG A 201 -5.14 -3.88 27.63
CA ARG A 201 -4.48 -2.70 27.04
C ARG A 201 -4.04 -2.97 25.62
N TRP A 202 -4.25 -2.01 24.73
CA TRP A 202 -3.98 -2.15 23.31
C TRP A 202 -2.90 -1.22 22.81
N ILE A 203 -2.11 -1.72 21.87
CA ILE A 203 -1.17 -0.93 21.08
C ILE A 203 -1.79 -0.73 19.69
N ALA A 204 -2.36 0.44 19.48
CA ALA A 204 -3.06 0.79 18.26
C ALA A 204 -2.09 1.27 17.16
N GLY A 205 -2.52 1.14 15.90
CA GLY A 205 -1.91 1.85 14.78
C GLY A 205 -2.60 3.19 14.54
N SER A 206 -1.86 4.18 14.08
CA SER A 206 -2.50 5.39 13.57
C SER A 206 -3.11 5.11 12.19
N SER A 207 -4.45 5.12 12.08
CA SER A 207 -5.10 5.14 10.78
C SER A 207 -5.25 6.57 10.29
N SER A 208 -4.84 6.85 9.06
CA SER A 208 -5.21 8.09 8.39
C SER A 208 -6.60 7.90 7.76
N GLY A 209 -7.66 8.35 8.42
CA GLY A 209 -8.87 8.72 7.71
C GLY A 209 -10.14 7.89 7.83
N GLU A 210 -10.24 6.88 8.69
CA GLU A 210 -11.52 6.31 9.13
C GLU A 210 -11.40 5.92 10.60
N ASP A 211 -12.51 6.04 11.37
CA ASP A 211 -12.60 5.85 12.84
C ASP A 211 -12.27 4.42 13.35
N ARG A 212 -11.61 3.60 12.57
CA ARG A 212 -11.18 2.25 12.97
C ARG A 212 -9.73 2.26 13.42
N LEU A 213 -9.56 2.08 14.71
CA LEU A 213 -8.27 1.82 15.32
C LEU A 213 -7.69 0.51 14.74
N THR A 214 -6.60 0.60 13.98
CA THR A 214 -5.87 -0.59 13.55
C THR A 214 -5.06 -1.14 14.73
N GLY A 215 -5.01 -2.46 14.87
CA GLY A 215 -4.26 -3.09 15.95
C GLY A 215 -5.10 -3.44 17.18
N VAL A 216 -6.37 -3.08 17.19
CA VAL A 216 -7.35 -3.47 18.22
C VAL A 216 -8.25 -4.56 17.65
N TRP A 217 -8.74 -5.47 18.47
CA TRP A 217 -9.70 -6.48 18.03
C TRP A 217 -11.03 -5.81 17.66
N PRO A 218 -11.57 -6.06 16.46
CA PRO A 218 -12.74 -5.31 15.97
C PRO A 218 -14.07 -5.69 16.64
N GLY A 219 -14.14 -6.84 17.24
CA GLY A 219 -15.36 -7.38 17.87
C GLY A 219 -15.43 -7.19 19.39
N LEU A 220 -14.74 -6.18 19.95
CA LEU A 220 -14.87 -5.85 21.37
C LEU A 220 -16.23 -5.22 21.67
N ASP A 221 -16.87 -5.68 22.75
CA ASP A 221 -18.14 -5.14 23.24
C ASP A 221 -17.97 -3.84 24.04
N GLU A 222 -16.74 -3.46 24.34
CA GLU A 222 -16.38 -2.30 25.14
C GLU A 222 -15.43 -1.35 24.41
N ARG A 223 -15.29 -0.14 24.94
CA ARG A 223 -14.30 0.81 24.45
C ARG A 223 -12.89 0.34 24.82
N PRO A 224 -11.99 0.09 23.85
CA PRO A 224 -10.66 -0.41 24.14
C PRO A 224 -9.80 0.63 24.88
N GLU A 225 -9.03 0.18 25.87
CA GLU A 225 -7.98 0.98 26.49
C GLU A 225 -6.75 1.03 25.56
N ILE A 226 -6.44 2.20 25.00
CA ILE A 226 -5.27 2.40 24.15
C ILE A 226 -4.10 2.87 25.01
N ALA A 227 -3.20 1.96 25.34
CA ALA A 227 -2.00 2.28 26.13
C ALA A 227 -0.95 3.02 25.27
N HIS A 228 -0.79 2.62 24.01
CA HIS A 228 0.18 3.22 23.08
C HIS A 228 -0.38 3.30 21.66
N THR A 229 0.15 4.28 20.89
CA THR A 229 -0.11 4.38 19.45
C THR A 229 1.22 4.36 18.71
N ALA A 230 1.40 3.44 17.78
CA ALA A 230 2.61 3.32 16.99
C ALA A 230 2.29 3.19 15.50
N ARG A 231 2.99 3.96 14.66
CA ARG A 231 2.89 3.85 13.18
C ARG A 231 3.77 2.73 12.66
N ASP A 232 4.95 2.60 13.24
CA ASP A 232 5.91 1.60 12.87
C ASP A 232 5.47 0.23 13.36
N TRP A 233 5.44 -0.73 12.43
CA TRP A 233 4.99 -2.09 12.71
C TRP A 233 5.93 -2.84 13.64
N LEU A 234 7.24 -2.68 13.45
CA LEU A 234 8.26 -3.34 14.26
C LEU A 234 8.25 -2.80 15.69
N ALA A 235 8.17 -1.46 15.84
CA ALA A 235 8.05 -0.82 17.15
C ALA A 235 6.81 -1.34 17.90
N LYS A 236 5.67 -1.51 17.21
CA LYS A 236 4.45 -2.07 17.80
C LYS A 236 4.68 -3.48 18.35
N LEU A 237 5.33 -4.36 17.59
CA LEU A 237 5.61 -5.72 18.02
C LEU A 237 6.59 -5.78 19.19
N HIS A 238 7.60 -4.91 19.23
CA HIS A 238 8.51 -4.80 20.38
C HIS A 238 7.82 -4.28 21.64
N LEU A 239 6.87 -3.35 21.50
CA LEU A 239 6.05 -2.92 22.64
C LEU A 239 5.19 -4.06 23.18
N VAL A 240 4.63 -4.92 22.30
CA VAL A 240 3.94 -6.15 22.73
C VAL A 240 4.92 -7.08 23.48
N ALA A 241 6.07 -7.37 22.90
CA ALA A 241 7.07 -8.24 23.51
C ALA A 241 7.53 -7.74 24.89
N ALA A 242 7.55 -6.40 25.09
CA ALA A 242 7.85 -5.75 26.37
C ALA A 242 6.67 -5.74 27.36
N GLY A 243 5.51 -6.32 27.02
CA GLY A 243 4.33 -6.37 27.91
C GLY A 243 3.55 -5.08 27.99
N CYS A 244 3.75 -4.13 27.06
CA CYS A 244 3.06 -2.84 27.10
C CYS A 244 1.59 -2.90 26.66
N GLY A 245 1.14 -4.02 26.11
CA GLY A 245 -0.24 -4.26 25.65
C GLY A 245 -0.30 -5.29 24.55
N LEU A 246 -1.49 -5.48 23.98
CA LEU A 246 -1.78 -6.42 22.90
C LEU A 246 -1.93 -5.69 21.57
N THR A 247 -1.76 -6.41 20.46
CA THR A 247 -2.12 -5.87 19.13
C THR A 247 -2.58 -6.97 18.19
N THR A 248 -3.39 -6.62 17.20
CA THR A 248 -3.81 -7.57 16.18
C THR A 248 -2.78 -7.67 15.06
N VAL A 249 -2.59 -8.88 14.54
CA VAL A 249 -1.66 -9.20 13.46
C VAL A 249 -2.31 -10.18 12.47
N PRO A 250 -1.95 -10.19 11.18
CA PRO A 250 -2.32 -11.29 10.29
C PRO A 250 -1.68 -12.60 10.74
N ALA A 251 -2.36 -13.74 10.54
CA ALA A 251 -1.85 -15.06 10.91
C ALA A 251 -0.47 -15.39 10.34
N ALA A 252 -0.13 -14.86 9.16
CA ALA A 252 1.17 -15.06 8.49
C ALA A 252 2.20 -13.99 8.85
N LEU A 253 2.39 -13.68 10.13
CA LEU A 253 3.48 -12.82 10.56
C LEU A 253 4.81 -13.57 10.42
N ALA A 254 5.58 -13.27 9.36
CA ALA A 254 6.76 -14.02 8.96
C ALA A 254 7.97 -13.89 9.91
N ALA A 255 8.03 -12.85 10.75
CA ALA A 255 9.11 -12.64 11.70
C ALA A 255 8.57 -11.90 12.92
N ALA A 256 8.12 -12.64 13.92
CA ALA A 256 7.81 -12.08 15.22
C ALA A 256 9.10 -11.89 16.02
N PRO A 257 9.29 -10.77 16.74
CA PRO A 257 10.35 -10.65 17.73
C PRO A 257 10.24 -11.76 18.77
N SER A 258 11.38 -12.17 19.35
CA SER A 258 11.38 -13.00 20.55
C SER A 258 10.60 -12.30 21.68
N GLY A 259 9.90 -13.05 22.50
CA GLY A 259 9.14 -12.49 23.63
C GLY A 259 7.66 -12.23 23.34
N LEU A 260 7.14 -12.56 22.15
CA LEU A 260 5.70 -12.58 21.88
C LEU A 260 5.26 -13.89 21.22
N ARG A 261 3.97 -14.20 21.34
CA ARG A 261 3.26 -15.27 20.62
C ARG A 261 2.18 -14.68 19.73
N VAL A 262 1.94 -15.32 18.60
CA VAL A 262 0.80 -14.99 17.72
C VAL A 262 -0.23 -16.10 17.86
N LEU A 263 -1.42 -15.75 18.33
CA LEU A 263 -2.46 -16.70 18.67
C LEU A 263 -3.76 -16.39 17.93
N PRO A 264 -4.49 -17.41 17.44
CA PRO A 264 -5.83 -17.22 16.91
C PRO A 264 -6.79 -16.82 18.04
N VAL A 265 -7.82 -16.07 17.70
CA VAL A 265 -8.91 -15.71 18.63
C VAL A 265 -10.12 -16.58 18.32
N ARG A 266 -10.77 -17.09 19.37
CA ARG A 266 -11.98 -17.93 19.31
C ARG A 266 -13.12 -17.30 20.12
N GLY A 267 -14.30 -17.90 20.07
CA GLY A 267 -15.47 -17.43 20.84
C GLY A 267 -16.18 -16.21 20.24
N GLY A 268 -15.82 -15.79 19.04
CA GLY A 268 -16.43 -14.67 18.32
C GLY A 268 -16.38 -14.82 16.82
N PRO A 269 -16.88 -13.82 16.06
CA PRO A 269 -16.80 -13.82 14.61
C PRO A 269 -15.35 -13.93 14.13
N GLN A 270 -15.13 -14.77 13.12
CA GLN A 270 -13.82 -14.89 12.48
C GLN A 270 -13.52 -13.61 11.69
N GLU A 271 -12.53 -12.87 12.16
CA GLU A 271 -12.07 -11.67 11.48
C GLU A 271 -11.08 -12.02 10.37
N GLN A 272 -11.48 -11.70 9.15
CA GLN A 272 -10.66 -11.98 7.96
C GLN A 272 -9.96 -10.72 7.46
N ARG A 273 -8.79 -10.89 6.89
CA ARG A 273 -8.03 -9.83 6.21
C ARG A 273 -7.65 -10.31 4.82
N ARG A 274 -7.95 -9.50 3.82
CA ARG A 274 -7.60 -9.77 2.43
C ARG A 274 -6.44 -8.91 1.98
N VAL A 275 -5.58 -9.49 1.17
CA VAL A 275 -4.62 -8.75 0.37
C VAL A 275 -5.10 -8.83 -1.07
N LEU A 276 -5.33 -7.68 -1.68
CA LEU A 276 -5.79 -7.53 -3.05
C LEU A 276 -4.65 -6.95 -3.90
N LEU A 277 -4.33 -7.56 -5.03
CA LEU A 277 -3.43 -6.97 -6.02
C LEU A 277 -4.25 -6.04 -6.91
N ALA A 278 -3.88 -4.76 -6.90
CA ALA A 278 -4.58 -3.72 -7.64
C ALA A 278 -3.72 -3.11 -8.74
N ARG A 279 -4.36 -2.75 -9.87
CA ARG A 279 -3.77 -1.99 -10.99
C ARG A 279 -4.84 -1.17 -11.72
N LEU A 280 -4.41 -0.28 -12.59
CA LEU A 280 -5.33 0.40 -13.52
C LEU A 280 -6.00 -0.57 -14.52
N PRO A 281 -7.20 -0.24 -15.05
CA PRO A 281 -8.00 -1.13 -15.90
C PRO A 281 -7.54 -1.20 -17.38
N HIS A 282 -6.32 -0.81 -17.70
CA HIS A 282 -5.74 -1.02 -19.03
C HIS A 282 -4.94 -2.33 -19.08
N PRO A 283 -4.71 -2.92 -20.26
CA PRO A 283 -3.84 -4.09 -20.40
C PRO A 283 -2.46 -3.80 -19.81
N PRO A 284 -1.93 -4.67 -18.93
CA PRO A 284 -0.61 -4.49 -18.37
C PRO A 284 0.48 -4.83 -19.39
N ALA A 285 1.60 -4.12 -19.34
CA ALA A 285 2.81 -4.50 -20.07
C ALA A 285 3.35 -5.84 -19.53
N ASP A 286 4.15 -6.55 -20.34
CA ASP A 286 4.73 -7.85 -19.96
C ASP A 286 5.49 -7.82 -18.62
N PRO A 287 6.36 -6.84 -18.33
CA PRO A 287 7.03 -6.74 -17.03
C PRO A 287 6.05 -6.70 -15.85
N VAL A 288 4.96 -5.95 -15.98
CA VAL A 288 3.93 -5.83 -14.94
C VAL A 288 3.20 -7.17 -14.72
N THR A 289 2.92 -7.89 -15.82
CA THR A 289 2.30 -9.21 -15.78
C THR A 289 3.19 -10.22 -15.06
N ARG A 290 4.49 -10.22 -15.34
CA ARG A 290 5.48 -11.11 -14.70
C ARG A 290 5.63 -10.83 -13.22
N VAL A 291 5.69 -9.55 -12.82
CA VAL A 291 5.72 -9.16 -11.39
C VAL A 291 4.43 -9.55 -10.68
N ALA A 292 3.27 -9.37 -11.33
CA ALA A 292 1.99 -9.79 -10.79
C ALA A 292 1.91 -11.31 -10.58
N ALA A 293 2.48 -12.10 -11.50
CA ALA A 293 2.56 -13.55 -11.37
C ALA A 293 3.48 -13.96 -10.19
N ALA A 294 4.63 -13.32 -10.05
CA ALA A 294 5.55 -13.57 -8.94
C ALA A 294 4.93 -13.23 -7.57
N LEU A 295 4.17 -12.13 -7.48
CA LEU A 295 3.43 -11.79 -6.25
C LEU A 295 2.37 -12.83 -5.92
N ARG A 296 1.66 -13.36 -6.93
CA ARG A 296 0.67 -14.44 -6.71
C ARG A 296 1.34 -15.75 -6.26
N ALA A 297 2.43 -16.15 -6.90
CA ALA A 297 3.17 -17.35 -6.48
C ALA A 297 3.67 -17.21 -5.04
N ALA A 298 4.28 -16.08 -4.68
CA ALA A 298 4.73 -15.81 -3.32
C ALA A 298 3.59 -15.79 -2.30
N ALA A 299 2.38 -15.43 -2.70
CA ALA A 299 1.20 -15.47 -1.85
C ALA A 299 0.74 -16.91 -1.57
N LEU A 300 0.74 -17.77 -2.60
CA LEU A 300 0.41 -19.19 -2.48
C LEU A 300 1.44 -19.95 -1.63
N ASP A 301 2.73 -19.67 -1.83
CA ASP A 301 3.81 -20.27 -1.03
C ASP A 301 3.73 -19.88 0.45
N ALA A 302 3.21 -18.67 0.73
CA ALA A 302 2.97 -18.22 2.09
C ALA A 302 1.76 -18.92 2.75
N ASP A 303 0.90 -19.57 1.97
CA ASP A 303 -0.25 -20.37 2.43
C ASP A 303 0.13 -21.82 2.71
N ALA A 304 1.28 -22.28 2.23
CA ALA A 304 1.76 -23.63 2.54
C ALA A 304 2.11 -23.75 4.04
N PRO A 305 1.69 -24.84 4.72
CA PRO A 305 2.09 -25.07 6.10
C PRO A 305 3.62 -25.10 6.21
N ALA A 306 4.16 -24.46 7.26
CA ALA A 306 5.59 -24.53 7.53
C ALA A 306 6.04 -25.99 7.62
N PRO A 307 7.18 -26.38 7.02
CA PRO A 307 7.71 -27.73 7.22
C PRO A 307 7.92 -27.97 8.71
N PRO A 308 7.71 -29.22 9.21
CA PRO A 308 7.94 -29.54 10.59
C PRO A 308 9.41 -29.18 10.96
N PRO A 309 9.65 -28.75 12.18
CA PRO A 309 11.01 -28.47 12.63
C PRO A 309 11.83 -29.78 12.56
N SER A 310 12.96 -29.71 11.89
CA SER A 310 13.97 -30.79 11.79
C SER A 310 14.70 -30.98 13.11
#